data_20a2ca9992a2d34b683f7afe2b2ee1e6
#
_entry.id   20a2ca9992a2d34b683f7afe2b2ee1e6
#
_cell.length_a   1.000
_cell.length_b   1.000
_cell.length_c   1.000
_cell.angle_alpha   90.00
_cell.angle_beta   90.00
_cell.angle_gamma   90.00
#
_symmetry.space_group_name_H-M   'P 1'
#
loop_
_entity.id
_entity.type
_entity.pdbx_description
1 polymer ?
#
loop_
_entity_poly.entity_id
_entity_poly.type
_entity_poly.pdbx_seq_one_letter_code
_entity_poly.pdbx_strand_id
1 'polypeptide(L)'
;ILIDADSGAVLYGKNIHEHYFPASITKILTALIVIEHCDLNETLTFSYNAVHNVEADSSSAGFDVGDTLTVRDALYAMLLKSANEAANALAEHVSGSIEDFAKLMNEKAQSLGCVDSSFANPSGLNNPNHYTSAYDFSLISKAAFENPVFVEIDSTKYYTLPPSKNSPEGQTVYTHHAMLKSKTNFYYPNAIGGKTGYT
;
A
#
# COMPACT_ATOMS: atom_id res chain seq x y z
N ILE A 1 11.03 1.15 15.43
CA ILE A 1 12.29 1.60 14.86
C ILE A 1 12.23 3.07 14.45
N LEU A 2 13.33 3.79 14.56
CA LEU A 2 13.58 5.09 13.97
C LEU A 2 14.90 5.01 13.19
N ILE A 3 14.86 5.37 11.92
CA ILE A 3 16.04 5.40 11.07
C ILE A 3 16.25 6.82 10.51
N ASP A 4 17.48 7.14 10.24
CA ASP A 4 17.84 8.26 9.37
C ASP A 4 17.63 7.84 7.92
N ALA A 5 16.80 8.57 7.18
CA ALA A 5 16.40 8.17 5.83
C ALA A 5 17.55 8.25 4.81
N ASP A 6 18.49 9.20 4.99
CA ASP A 6 19.58 9.40 4.05
C ASP A 6 20.67 8.32 4.22
N SER A 7 21.13 8.12 5.45
CA SER A 7 22.20 7.16 5.76
C SER A 7 21.72 5.73 5.99
N GLY A 8 20.44 5.52 6.33
CA GLY A 8 19.90 4.24 6.81
C GLY A 8 20.30 3.90 8.24
N ALA A 9 20.95 4.79 8.96
CA ALA A 9 21.41 4.54 10.33
C ALA A 9 20.22 4.38 11.29
N VAL A 10 20.26 3.32 12.12
CA VAL A 10 19.26 3.09 13.17
C VAL A 10 19.54 4.03 14.34
N LEU A 11 18.62 4.99 14.56
CA LEU A 11 18.71 5.96 15.65
C LEU A 11 18.03 5.45 16.94
N TYR A 12 17.01 4.60 16.79
CA TYR A 12 16.33 3.94 17.91
C TYR A 12 15.70 2.62 17.45
N GLY A 13 15.78 1.59 18.27
CA GLY A 13 15.18 0.28 18.01
C GLY A 13 14.69 -0.38 19.28
N LYS A 14 13.53 -1.06 19.19
CA LYS A 14 12.98 -1.94 20.20
C LYS A 14 12.35 -3.14 19.50
N ASN A 15 12.82 -4.35 19.80
CA ASN A 15 12.30 -5.60 19.22
C ASN A 15 12.26 -5.56 17.67
N ILE A 16 13.27 -4.95 17.06
CA ILE A 16 13.22 -4.58 15.63
C ILE A 16 13.24 -5.77 14.67
N HIS A 17 13.59 -6.96 15.14
CA HIS A 17 13.64 -8.22 14.39
C HIS A 17 12.51 -9.20 14.77
N GLU A 18 11.63 -8.82 15.70
CA GLU A 18 10.45 -9.64 15.99
C GLU A 18 9.45 -9.60 14.84
N HIS A 19 8.79 -10.73 14.59
CA HIS A 19 7.78 -10.85 13.53
C HIS A 19 6.43 -10.33 14.01
N TYR A 20 5.83 -9.47 13.20
CA TYR A 20 4.49 -8.93 13.41
C TYR A 20 3.67 -9.01 12.13
N PHE A 21 2.36 -9.06 12.24
CA PHE A 21 1.47 -8.89 11.11
C PHE A 21 1.48 -7.42 10.67
N PRO A 22 1.90 -7.12 9.43
CA PRO A 22 2.01 -5.73 8.96
C PRO A 22 0.66 -5.06 8.72
N ALA A 23 -0.40 -5.83 8.52
CA ALA A 23 -1.67 -5.29 8.06
C ALA A 23 -1.51 -4.40 6.82
N SER A 24 -2.31 -3.35 6.70
CA SER A 24 -2.33 -2.48 5.53
C SER A 24 -1.06 -1.65 5.28
N ILE A 25 -0.06 -1.67 6.16
CA ILE A 25 1.24 -1.07 5.79
C ILE A 25 1.91 -1.85 4.66
N THR A 26 1.57 -3.12 4.46
CA THR A 26 1.95 -3.96 3.30
C THR A 26 1.79 -3.22 1.97
N LYS A 27 0.77 -2.37 1.85
CA LYS A 27 0.46 -1.61 0.62
C LYS A 27 1.56 -0.62 0.20
N ILE A 28 2.51 -0.31 1.08
CA ILE A 28 3.72 0.44 0.73
C ILE A 28 4.57 -0.38 -0.25
N LEU A 29 4.83 -1.66 0.08
CA LEU A 29 5.58 -2.56 -0.80
C LEU A 29 4.82 -2.82 -2.11
N THR A 30 3.51 -3.03 -2.02
CA THR A 30 2.64 -3.18 -3.19
C THR A 30 2.74 -1.97 -4.11
N ALA A 31 2.61 -0.75 -3.58
CA ALA A 31 2.72 0.48 -4.35
C ALA A 31 4.10 0.62 -5.03
N LEU A 32 5.18 0.35 -4.29
CA LEU A 32 6.53 0.41 -4.82
C LEU A 32 6.70 -0.51 -6.04
N ILE A 33 6.26 -1.77 -5.93
CA ILE A 33 6.34 -2.74 -7.03
C ILE A 33 5.50 -2.28 -8.23
N VAL A 34 4.27 -1.85 -8.00
CA VAL A 34 3.38 -1.37 -9.08
C VAL A 34 4.00 -0.19 -9.83
N ILE A 35 4.54 0.79 -9.12
CA ILE A 35 5.17 1.98 -9.72
C ILE A 35 6.42 1.60 -10.54
N GLU A 36 7.14 0.56 -10.13
CA GLU A 36 8.32 0.08 -10.86
C GLU A 36 8.00 -0.73 -12.12
N HIS A 37 6.77 -1.31 -12.23
CA HIS A 37 6.43 -2.25 -13.30
C HIS A 37 5.38 -1.73 -14.29
N CYS A 38 4.61 -0.68 -13.96
CA CYS A 38 3.50 -0.21 -14.78
C CYS A 38 3.65 1.26 -15.18
N ASP A 39 3.14 1.61 -16.37
CA ASP A 39 2.82 3.00 -16.67
C ASP A 39 1.57 3.41 -15.86
N LEU A 40 1.64 4.56 -15.22
CA LEU A 40 0.55 5.06 -14.37
C LEU A 40 -0.75 5.37 -15.15
N ASN A 41 -0.67 5.52 -16.47
CA ASN A 41 -1.81 5.78 -17.34
C ASN A 41 -2.42 4.48 -17.92
N GLU A 42 -1.81 3.31 -17.66
CA GLU A 42 -2.42 2.04 -18.02
C GLU A 42 -3.77 1.88 -17.31
N THR A 43 -4.72 1.25 -18.00
CA THR A 43 -6.04 0.98 -17.45
C THR A 43 -6.10 -0.45 -16.95
N LEU A 44 -6.48 -0.64 -15.69
CA LEU A 44 -6.80 -1.93 -15.10
C LEU A 44 -8.31 -2.12 -14.98
N THR A 45 -8.73 -3.37 -14.92
CA THR A 45 -10.13 -3.77 -14.72
C THR A 45 -10.25 -4.61 -13.45
N PHE A 46 -11.23 -4.29 -12.61
CA PHE A 46 -11.50 -5.06 -11.40
C PHE A 46 -12.10 -6.42 -11.74
N SER A 47 -11.35 -7.48 -11.50
CA SER A 47 -11.82 -8.87 -11.68
C SER A 47 -12.77 -9.26 -10.55
N TYR A 48 -13.48 -10.40 -10.75
CA TYR A 48 -14.27 -11.02 -9.68
C TYR A 48 -13.40 -11.33 -8.45
N ASN A 49 -12.21 -11.87 -8.69
CA ASN A 49 -11.28 -12.24 -7.62
C ASN A 49 -10.75 -11.00 -6.88
N ALA A 50 -10.38 -9.94 -7.58
CA ALA A 50 -9.91 -8.70 -6.95
C ALA A 50 -10.96 -8.12 -5.97
N VAL A 51 -12.24 -8.16 -6.35
CA VAL A 51 -13.34 -7.59 -5.56
C VAL A 51 -13.75 -8.50 -4.39
N HIS A 52 -13.78 -9.83 -4.59
CA HIS A 52 -14.35 -10.75 -3.61
C HIS A 52 -13.31 -11.48 -2.75
N ASN A 53 -12.04 -11.46 -3.13
CA ASN A 53 -10.98 -12.03 -2.29
C ASN A 53 -10.49 -10.98 -1.26
N VAL A 54 -11.44 -10.48 -0.48
CA VAL A 54 -11.23 -9.54 0.63
C VAL A 54 -12.03 -9.99 1.83
N GLU A 55 -11.59 -9.64 3.04
CA GLU A 55 -12.35 -9.95 4.25
C GLU A 55 -13.58 -9.03 4.37
N ALA A 56 -14.67 -9.57 4.88
CA ALA A 56 -15.87 -8.79 5.18
C ALA A 56 -15.52 -7.61 6.12
N ASP A 57 -16.12 -6.46 5.90
CA ASP A 57 -15.91 -5.22 6.66
C ASP A 57 -14.48 -4.66 6.63
N SER A 58 -13.61 -5.23 5.78
CA SER A 58 -12.26 -4.69 5.57
C SER A 58 -12.29 -3.40 4.71
N SER A 59 -11.18 -2.66 4.69
CA SER A 59 -11.10 -1.37 3.98
C SER A 59 -11.35 -1.52 2.48
N SER A 60 -12.31 -0.77 1.96
CA SER A 60 -12.71 -0.75 0.54
C SER A 60 -13.01 0.68 0.07
N ALA A 61 -12.82 0.93 -1.21
CA ALA A 61 -13.30 2.12 -1.91
C ALA A 61 -14.62 1.86 -2.66
N GLY A 62 -15.14 0.62 -2.61
CA GLY A 62 -16.44 0.25 -3.16
C GLY A 62 -16.44 -0.01 -4.66
N PHE A 63 -15.32 -0.40 -5.25
CA PHE A 63 -15.27 -0.84 -6.65
C PHE A 63 -15.92 -2.20 -6.82
N ASP A 64 -16.54 -2.40 -7.97
CA ASP A 64 -17.24 -3.62 -8.34
C ASP A 64 -16.60 -4.28 -9.58
N VAL A 65 -16.95 -5.54 -9.79
CA VAL A 65 -16.46 -6.35 -10.92
C VAL A 65 -16.73 -5.63 -12.25
N GLY A 66 -15.69 -5.43 -13.05
CA GLY A 66 -15.74 -4.75 -14.33
C GLY A 66 -15.64 -3.22 -14.25
N ASP A 67 -15.49 -2.61 -13.07
CA ASP A 67 -15.03 -1.22 -12.97
C ASP A 67 -13.62 -1.10 -13.55
N THR A 68 -13.28 0.07 -14.07
CA THR A 68 -11.97 0.35 -14.65
C THR A 68 -11.38 1.62 -14.05
N LEU A 69 -10.09 1.57 -13.76
CA LEU A 69 -9.30 2.73 -13.29
C LEU A 69 -7.99 2.80 -14.03
N THR A 70 -7.36 3.97 -14.03
CA THR A 70 -5.92 4.03 -14.29
C THR A 70 -5.13 3.41 -13.13
N VAL A 71 -3.92 2.94 -13.39
CA VAL A 71 -3.00 2.48 -12.33
C VAL A 71 -2.80 3.59 -11.29
N ARG A 72 -2.70 4.85 -11.71
CA ARG A 72 -2.61 6.02 -10.83
C ARG A 72 -3.82 6.13 -9.90
N ASP A 73 -5.04 6.08 -10.42
CA ASP A 73 -6.26 6.18 -9.62
C ASP A 73 -6.37 5.03 -8.60
N ALA A 74 -6.02 3.81 -9.03
CA ALA A 74 -6.03 2.63 -8.18
C ALA A 74 -4.98 2.73 -7.04
N LEU A 75 -3.79 3.31 -7.31
CA LEU A 75 -2.78 3.61 -6.28
C LEU A 75 -3.31 4.62 -5.26
N TYR A 76 -3.99 5.69 -5.70
CA TYR A 76 -4.63 6.64 -4.78
C TYR A 76 -5.72 5.98 -3.93
N ALA A 77 -6.57 5.14 -4.53
CA ALA A 77 -7.58 4.39 -3.77
C ALA A 77 -6.93 3.46 -2.74
N MET A 78 -5.88 2.74 -3.12
CA MET A 78 -5.15 1.82 -2.27
C MET A 78 -4.43 2.53 -1.11
N LEU A 79 -3.72 3.63 -1.36
CA LEU A 79 -2.90 4.28 -0.33
C LEU A 79 -3.73 5.19 0.57
N LEU A 80 -4.65 6.01 0.03
CA LEU A 80 -5.42 6.96 0.83
C LEU A 80 -6.59 6.30 1.57
N LYS A 81 -7.38 5.46 0.88
CA LYS A 81 -8.55 4.77 1.45
C LYS A 81 -8.21 3.40 2.02
N SER A 82 -7.00 2.91 1.75
CA SER A 82 -6.58 1.54 2.11
C SER A 82 -7.39 0.44 1.40
N ALA A 83 -7.93 0.71 0.21
CA ALA A 83 -8.80 -0.19 -0.54
C ALA A 83 -8.10 -1.52 -0.85
N ASN A 84 -8.65 -2.63 -0.33
CA ASN A 84 -8.08 -3.97 -0.49
C ASN A 84 -8.32 -4.51 -1.89
N GLU A 85 -9.51 -4.28 -2.46
CA GLU A 85 -9.85 -4.64 -3.83
C GLU A 85 -8.95 -3.93 -4.85
N ALA A 86 -8.55 -2.68 -4.57
CA ALA A 86 -7.61 -1.96 -5.42
C ALA A 86 -6.19 -2.56 -5.34
N ALA A 87 -5.76 -3.00 -4.16
CA ALA A 87 -4.49 -3.71 -4.01
C ALA A 87 -4.47 -5.02 -4.80
N ASN A 88 -5.57 -5.80 -4.75
CA ASN A 88 -5.72 -7.03 -5.50
C ASN A 88 -5.74 -6.79 -7.01
N ALA A 89 -6.50 -5.79 -7.49
CA ALA A 89 -6.59 -5.45 -8.91
C ALA A 89 -5.24 -4.98 -9.48
N LEU A 90 -4.47 -4.18 -8.71
CA LEU A 90 -3.12 -3.77 -9.07
C LEU A 90 -2.17 -4.98 -9.14
N ALA A 91 -2.26 -5.89 -8.18
CA ALA A 91 -1.44 -7.11 -8.16
C ALA A 91 -1.72 -8.00 -9.37
N GLU A 92 -2.99 -8.23 -9.69
CA GLU A 92 -3.39 -8.98 -10.89
C GLU A 92 -2.93 -8.31 -12.18
N HIS A 93 -2.98 -6.97 -12.24
CA HIS A 93 -2.53 -6.20 -13.41
C HIS A 93 -1.03 -6.38 -13.66
N VAL A 94 -0.20 -6.38 -12.60
CA VAL A 94 1.26 -6.54 -12.70
C VAL A 94 1.67 -7.96 -13.05
N SER A 95 1.06 -8.97 -12.43
CA SER A 95 1.58 -10.35 -12.42
C SER A 95 0.57 -11.42 -12.84
N GLY A 96 -0.67 -11.02 -13.16
CA GLY A 96 -1.73 -11.94 -13.58
C GLY A 96 -2.45 -12.63 -12.42
N SER A 97 -1.85 -12.72 -11.24
CA SER A 97 -2.47 -13.33 -10.05
C SER A 97 -1.92 -12.73 -8.74
N ILE A 98 -2.70 -12.85 -7.65
CA ILE A 98 -2.27 -12.45 -6.31
C ILE A 98 -1.09 -13.30 -5.86
N GLU A 99 -1.09 -14.59 -6.18
CA GLU A 99 -0.04 -15.54 -5.82
C GLU A 99 1.29 -15.23 -6.51
N ASP A 100 1.27 -14.87 -7.78
CA ASP A 100 2.48 -14.47 -8.51
C ASP A 100 2.97 -13.09 -8.04
N PHE A 101 2.05 -12.18 -7.72
CA PHE A 101 2.43 -10.91 -7.11
C PHE A 101 3.10 -11.09 -5.73
N ALA A 102 2.61 -12.03 -4.91
CA ALA A 102 3.24 -12.36 -3.63
C ALA A 102 4.68 -12.85 -3.80
N LYS A 103 4.99 -13.58 -4.88
CA LYS A 103 6.38 -13.95 -5.21
C LYS A 103 7.23 -12.72 -5.50
N LEU A 104 6.73 -11.80 -6.33
CA LEU A 104 7.41 -10.52 -6.62
C LEU A 104 7.63 -9.68 -5.34
N MET A 105 6.66 -9.69 -4.41
CA MET A 105 6.80 -8.99 -3.13
C MET A 105 7.97 -9.57 -2.32
N ASN A 106 8.09 -10.89 -2.24
CA ASN A 106 9.18 -11.54 -1.51
C ASN A 106 10.53 -11.34 -2.20
N GLU A 107 10.59 -11.41 -3.52
CA GLU A 107 11.79 -11.11 -4.31
C GLU A 107 12.25 -9.67 -4.10
N LYS A 108 11.31 -8.71 -4.15
CA LYS A 108 11.61 -7.29 -3.89
C LYS A 108 12.09 -7.08 -2.46
N ALA A 109 11.42 -7.63 -1.46
CA ALA A 109 11.84 -7.54 -0.06
C ALA A 109 13.25 -8.11 0.13
N GLN A 110 13.53 -9.28 -0.43
CA GLN A 110 14.86 -9.88 -0.37
C GLN A 110 15.93 -8.98 -1.04
N SER A 111 15.63 -8.39 -2.18
CA SER A 111 16.53 -7.47 -2.90
C SER A 111 16.88 -6.21 -2.10
N LEU A 112 15.97 -5.79 -1.21
CA LEU A 112 16.15 -4.67 -0.29
C LEU A 112 16.91 -5.06 0.99
N GLY A 113 17.26 -6.35 1.16
CA GLY A 113 17.98 -6.86 2.33
C GLY A 113 17.07 -7.30 3.48
N CYS A 114 15.77 -7.46 3.26
CA CYS A 114 14.86 -8.02 4.24
C CYS A 114 15.14 -9.52 4.45
N VAL A 115 15.20 -9.93 5.72
CA VAL A 115 15.48 -11.32 6.12
C VAL A 115 14.44 -11.90 7.08
N ASP A 116 13.62 -11.03 7.68
CA ASP A 116 12.63 -11.35 8.70
C ASP A 116 11.20 -11.12 8.16
N SER A 117 10.97 -11.26 6.85
CA SER A 117 9.68 -10.95 6.22
C SER A 117 9.22 -12.03 5.26
N SER A 118 7.90 -12.20 5.20
CA SER A 118 7.19 -13.02 4.23
C SER A 118 5.88 -12.35 3.86
N PHE A 119 5.61 -12.21 2.58
CA PHE A 119 4.40 -11.56 2.06
C PHE A 119 3.57 -12.58 1.28
N ALA A 120 2.30 -12.72 1.66
CA ALA A 120 1.35 -13.67 1.08
C ALA A 120 0.24 -13.03 0.22
N ASN A 121 0.04 -11.71 0.35
CA ASN A 121 -0.95 -10.96 -0.43
C ASN A 121 -0.60 -9.48 -0.51
N PRO A 122 -1.18 -8.72 -1.48
CA PRO A 122 -0.84 -7.31 -1.70
C PRO A 122 -1.51 -6.34 -0.71
N SER A 123 -2.52 -6.79 0.03
CA SER A 123 -3.37 -5.93 0.86
C SER A 123 -2.96 -5.88 2.33
N GLY A 124 -2.28 -6.92 2.82
CA GLY A 124 -1.97 -7.11 4.23
C GLY A 124 -3.10 -7.75 5.04
N LEU A 125 -4.07 -8.38 4.36
CA LEU A 125 -5.11 -9.18 5.00
C LEU A 125 -4.53 -10.43 5.68
N ASN A 126 -5.28 -10.96 6.64
CA ASN A 126 -4.81 -12.00 7.53
C ASN A 126 -4.33 -13.27 6.80
N ASN A 127 -3.10 -13.64 7.05
CA ASN A 127 -2.51 -14.89 6.58
C ASN A 127 -1.36 -15.26 7.55
N PRO A 128 -1.28 -16.49 8.06
CA PRO A 128 -0.24 -16.90 9.01
C PRO A 128 1.19 -16.79 8.44
N ASN A 129 1.32 -16.81 7.12
CA ASN A 129 2.60 -16.66 6.43
C ASN A 129 2.88 -15.20 5.98
N HIS A 130 2.08 -14.23 6.45
CA HIS A 130 2.22 -12.82 6.11
C HIS A 130 2.74 -12.05 7.33
N TYR A 131 4.03 -11.86 7.40
CA TYR A 131 4.70 -11.20 8.51
C TYR A 131 5.89 -10.36 8.05
N THR A 132 6.31 -9.44 8.90
CA THR A 132 7.51 -8.62 8.72
C THR A 132 8.08 -8.23 10.07
N SER A 133 9.29 -7.70 10.08
CA SER A 133 9.88 -7.04 11.23
C SER A 133 9.89 -5.52 11.07
N ALA A 134 10.05 -4.80 12.17
CA ALA A 134 10.16 -3.34 12.11
C ALA A 134 11.42 -2.90 11.34
N TYR A 135 12.51 -3.69 11.42
CA TYR A 135 13.74 -3.42 10.67
C TYR A 135 13.52 -3.58 9.17
N ASP A 136 13.02 -4.74 8.73
CA ASP A 136 12.75 -5.00 7.32
C ASP A 136 11.79 -3.97 6.73
N PHE A 137 10.73 -3.66 7.47
CA PHE A 137 9.75 -2.68 6.98
C PHE A 137 10.32 -1.26 6.89
N SER A 138 11.36 -0.93 7.66
CA SER A 138 12.08 0.33 7.50
C SER A 138 12.89 0.38 6.20
N LEU A 139 13.46 -0.75 5.76
CA LEU A 139 14.15 -0.85 4.46
C LEU A 139 13.17 -0.67 3.29
N ILE A 140 12.02 -1.35 3.37
CA ILE A 140 10.94 -1.22 2.37
C ILE A 140 10.43 0.23 2.31
N SER A 141 10.16 0.83 3.47
CA SER A 141 9.69 2.21 3.55
C SER A 141 10.71 3.20 2.99
N LYS A 142 11.98 3.03 3.32
CA LYS A 142 13.06 3.87 2.77
C LYS A 142 13.06 3.81 1.25
N ALA A 143 13.07 2.62 0.66
CA ALA A 143 13.04 2.45 -0.79
C ALA A 143 11.79 3.08 -1.44
N ALA A 144 10.62 2.97 -0.81
CA ALA A 144 9.39 3.58 -1.30
C ALA A 144 9.47 5.12 -1.28
N PHE A 145 9.98 5.70 -0.19
CA PHE A 145 10.11 7.15 -0.06
C PHE A 145 11.26 7.78 -0.88
N GLU A 146 12.15 6.97 -1.44
CA GLU A 146 13.11 7.39 -2.49
C GLU A 146 12.45 7.55 -3.86
N ASN A 147 11.25 6.98 -4.07
CA ASN A 147 10.52 7.09 -5.32
C ASN A 147 9.60 8.34 -5.32
N PRO A 148 9.81 9.32 -6.21
CA PRO A 148 9.05 10.58 -6.19
C PRO A 148 7.56 10.39 -6.49
N VAL A 149 7.18 9.37 -7.26
CA VAL A 149 5.77 9.05 -7.53
C VAL A 149 5.08 8.50 -6.29
N PHE A 150 5.76 7.63 -5.55
CA PHE A 150 5.25 7.15 -4.26
C PHE A 150 5.01 8.32 -3.30
N VAL A 151 6.00 9.21 -3.16
CA VAL A 151 5.91 10.38 -2.27
C VAL A 151 4.77 11.30 -2.70
N GLU A 152 4.59 11.57 -4.00
CA GLU A 152 3.46 12.36 -4.52
C GLU A 152 2.12 11.79 -4.05
N ILE A 153 1.91 10.49 -4.23
CA ILE A 153 0.64 9.83 -3.91
C ILE A 153 0.43 9.76 -2.39
N ASP A 154 1.42 9.28 -1.65
CA ASP A 154 1.30 9.02 -0.21
C ASP A 154 1.25 10.30 0.64
N SER A 155 1.82 11.42 0.16
CA SER A 155 1.69 12.74 0.79
C SER A 155 0.35 13.44 0.52
N THR A 156 -0.44 12.93 -0.42
CA THR A 156 -1.71 13.52 -0.84
C THR A 156 -2.77 13.37 0.26
N LYS A 157 -3.45 14.46 0.59
CA LYS A 157 -4.45 14.49 1.68
C LYS A 157 -5.83 13.98 1.24
N TYR A 158 -6.18 14.24 -0.01
CA TYR A 158 -7.42 13.78 -0.63
C TYR A 158 -7.24 13.69 -2.14
N TYR A 159 -7.99 12.79 -2.77
CA TYR A 159 -8.01 12.60 -4.21
C TYR A 159 -9.42 12.27 -4.67
N THR A 160 -9.85 12.80 -5.81
CA THR A 160 -11.16 12.48 -6.38
C THR A 160 -11.00 11.39 -7.42
N LEU A 161 -11.48 10.21 -7.08
CA LEU A 161 -11.54 9.04 -7.97
C LEU A 161 -12.61 9.26 -9.04
N PRO A 162 -12.39 8.73 -10.26
CA PRO A 162 -13.37 8.82 -11.34
C PRO A 162 -14.66 8.04 -11.01
N PRO A 163 -15.72 8.20 -11.85
CA PRO A 163 -16.96 7.43 -11.72
C PRO A 163 -16.73 5.92 -11.72
N SER A 164 -17.52 5.22 -10.91
CA SER A 164 -17.60 3.76 -10.83
C SER A 164 -19.06 3.33 -10.73
N LYS A 165 -19.34 2.01 -10.78
CA LYS A 165 -20.72 1.49 -10.67
C LYS A 165 -21.42 1.95 -9.39
N ASN A 166 -20.70 1.91 -8.27
CA ASN A 166 -21.25 2.28 -6.95
C ASN A 166 -21.10 3.75 -6.61
N SER A 167 -20.37 4.52 -7.42
CA SER A 167 -20.15 5.97 -7.27
C SER A 167 -20.19 6.66 -8.65
N PRO A 168 -21.38 6.81 -9.28
CA PRO A 168 -21.50 7.33 -10.64
C PRO A 168 -20.98 8.76 -10.85
N GLU A 169 -20.91 9.56 -9.79
CA GLU A 169 -20.35 10.92 -9.80
C GLU A 169 -18.87 10.96 -9.40
N GLY A 170 -18.25 9.78 -9.23
CA GLY A 170 -16.94 9.67 -8.60
C GLY A 170 -17.01 9.80 -7.08
N GLN A 171 -15.87 9.64 -6.40
CA GLN A 171 -15.80 9.80 -4.95
C GLN A 171 -14.46 10.42 -4.52
N THR A 172 -14.50 11.26 -3.50
CA THR A 172 -13.29 11.80 -2.89
C THR A 172 -12.83 10.90 -1.75
N VAL A 173 -11.62 10.37 -1.87
CA VAL A 173 -10.95 9.59 -0.82
C VAL A 173 -9.98 10.47 -0.05
N TYR A 174 -9.78 10.16 1.23
CA TYR A 174 -8.94 10.94 2.14
C TYR A 174 -7.89 10.05 2.78
N THR A 175 -6.69 10.59 2.98
CA THR A 175 -5.65 9.86 3.73
C THR A 175 -6.15 9.50 5.13
N HIS A 176 -5.80 8.29 5.59
CA HIS A 176 -6.04 7.89 6.99
C HIS A 176 -4.95 8.41 7.94
N HIS A 177 -3.82 8.89 7.42
CA HIS A 177 -2.67 9.31 8.24
C HIS A 177 -2.93 10.63 8.97
N ALA A 178 -3.15 10.55 10.28
CA ALA A 178 -3.57 11.69 11.10
C ALA A 178 -2.53 12.84 11.14
N MET A 179 -1.23 12.53 11.00
CA MET A 179 -0.17 13.55 11.01
C MET A 179 -0.20 14.46 9.78
N LEU A 180 -0.83 14.04 8.67
CA LEU A 180 -1.02 14.86 7.47
C LEU A 180 -2.24 15.78 7.56
N LYS A 181 -3.15 15.54 8.52
CA LYS A 181 -4.42 16.26 8.65
C LYS A 181 -4.29 17.45 9.59
N SER A 182 -4.25 18.67 9.08
CA SER A 182 -4.05 19.91 9.84
C SER A 182 -5.06 20.18 10.96
N LYS A 183 -6.21 19.48 10.95
CA LYS A 183 -7.27 19.63 11.96
C LYS A 183 -7.25 18.54 13.03
N THR A 184 -6.24 17.69 13.09
CA THR A 184 -6.09 16.66 14.12
C THR A 184 -5.07 17.07 15.17
N ASN A 185 -5.22 16.54 16.38
CA ASN A 185 -4.24 16.73 17.47
C ASN A 185 -2.88 16.08 17.18
N PHE A 186 -2.80 15.27 16.13
CA PHE A 186 -1.59 14.55 15.71
C PHE A 186 -0.88 15.22 14.53
N TYR A 187 -1.39 16.37 14.04
CA TYR A 187 -0.81 17.05 12.90
C TYR A 187 0.66 17.39 13.14
N TYR A 188 1.49 17.03 12.17
CA TYR A 188 2.90 17.36 12.16
C TYR A 188 3.28 17.95 10.80
N PRO A 189 3.65 19.25 10.73
CA PRO A 189 3.82 19.96 9.46
C PRO A 189 4.95 19.43 8.59
N ASN A 190 5.91 18.71 9.19
CA ASN A 190 7.03 18.10 8.47
C ASN A 190 6.80 16.65 8.09
N ALA A 191 5.61 16.08 8.36
CA ALA A 191 5.28 14.75 7.86
C ALA A 191 5.11 14.79 6.34
N ILE A 192 5.84 13.93 5.64
CA ILE A 192 5.87 13.87 4.16
C ILE A 192 5.02 12.74 3.59
N GLY A 193 4.48 11.88 4.42
CA GLY A 193 3.64 10.73 4.02
C GLY A 193 3.49 9.74 5.16
N GLY A 194 2.83 8.64 4.90
CA GLY A 194 2.71 7.52 5.81
C GLY A 194 1.45 6.69 5.61
N LYS A 195 1.56 5.39 5.89
CA LYS A 195 0.46 4.43 5.78
C LYS A 195 0.11 3.86 7.14
N THR A 196 -1.18 3.81 7.44
CA THR A 196 -1.72 3.16 8.65
C THR A 196 -2.03 1.69 8.39
N GLY A 197 -1.95 0.85 9.43
CA GLY A 197 -2.38 -0.54 9.44
C GLY A 197 -3.20 -0.83 10.70
N TYR A 198 -4.10 -1.82 10.61
CA TYR A 198 -4.90 -2.35 11.70
C TYR A 198 -5.01 -3.86 11.56
N THR A 199 -4.72 -4.60 12.63
CA THR A 199 -4.85 -6.06 12.76
C THR A 199 -5.72 -6.42 13.94
#